data_63258d7dd6e4295d41b7352b436f8ef0
#
_entry.id   63258d7dd6e4295d41b7352b436f8ef0
#
_cell.length_a   1.000
_cell.length_b   1.000
_cell.length_c   1.000
_cell.angle_alpha   90.00
_cell.angle_beta   90.00
_cell.angle_gamma   90.00
#
_symmetry.space_group_name_H-M   'P 1'
#
loop_
_entity.id
_entity.type
_entity.pdbx_description
1 polymer ?
#
loop_
_entity_poly.entity_id
_entity_poly.type
_entity_poly.pdbx_seq_one_letter_code
_entity_poly.pdbx_strand_id
1 'polypeptide(L)'
;LCGALDDETASVRAAAAAALARLRRPSALACLKTRAAKETNGSVKAQLDKAFGRIEKDAELRKVATSSRAPTRGSRFYVAVDATKSKPARRKADVELLVQATIRRKLLADGKVGLAPSGQEKHQFERVAQDSRVHGYLLRPTVETIDYDGTNVSVALRVTLFSYPSMALQGEFSPKLSMSGTSDRDPEAEDTLLQMAAERAVEKFLETTR
;
A
#
# COMPACT_ATOMS: atom_id res chain seq x y z
N LEU A 1 17.33 14.74 14.78
CA LEU A 1 18.00 13.72 13.92
C LEU A 1 18.59 14.33 12.65
N CYS A 2 17.91 15.32 11.98
CA CYS A 2 18.53 15.95 10.80
C CYS A 2 19.89 16.60 11.12
N GLY A 3 20.06 17.27 12.27
CA GLY A 3 21.35 17.82 12.69
C GLY A 3 22.45 16.76 12.86
N ALA A 4 22.10 15.53 13.26
CA ALA A 4 23.08 14.44 13.36
C ALA A 4 23.55 13.88 12.01
N LEU A 5 22.94 14.30 10.89
CA LEU A 5 23.45 14.00 9.54
C LEU A 5 24.70 14.82 9.20
N ASP A 6 24.98 15.91 9.90
CA ASP A 6 26.15 16.77 9.69
C ASP A 6 27.27 16.51 10.71
N ASP A 7 27.17 15.42 11.49
CA ASP A 7 28.21 15.01 12.45
C ASP A 7 29.54 14.70 11.74
N GLU A 8 30.65 14.99 12.39
CA GLU A 8 31.98 14.71 11.85
C GLU A 8 32.23 13.22 11.64
N THR A 9 31.64 12.39 12.52
CA THR A 9 31.81 10.93 12.53
C THR A 9 30.90 10.24 11.52
N ALA A 10 31.46 9.54 10.56
CA ALA A 10 30.71 8.82 9.51
C ALA A 10 29.69 7.81 10.08
N SER A 11 30.04 7.09 11.15
CA SER A 11 29.13 6.13 11.78
C SER A 11 27.91 6.80 12.42
N VAL A 12 28.06 8.01 12.99
CA VAL A 12 26.95 8.79 13.54
C VAL A 12 26.01 9.24 12.42
N ARG A 13 26.54 9.71 11.30
CA ARG A 13 25.74 10.09 10.13
C ARG A 13 24.97 8.91 9.56
N ALA A 14 25.61 7.73 9.44
CA ALA A 14 24.95 6.51 8.98
C ALA A 14 23.84 6.07 9.94
N ALA A 15 24.09 6.12 11.26
CA ALA A 15 23.08 5.79 12.27
C ALA A 15 21.89 6.76 12.24
N ALA A 16 22.16 8.06 12.05
CA ALA A 16 21.12 9.07 11.90
C ALA A 16 20.23 8.80 10.67
N ALA A 17 20.84 8.49 9.52
CA ALA A 17 20.10 8.10 8.31
C ALA A 17 19.22 6.85 8.53
N ALA A 18 19.74 5.81 9.18
CA ALA A 18 19.00 4.60 9.52
C ALA A 18 17.83 4.89 10.48
N ALA A 19 18.03 5.78 11.47
CA ALA A 19 16.98 6.19 12.40
C ALA A 19 15.86 6.97 11.70
N LEU A 20 16.20 7.89 10.79
CA LEU A 20 15.23 8.63 9.98
C LEU A 20 14.42 7.69 9.08
N ALA A 21 15.07 6.68 8.47
CA ALA A 21 14.40 5.65 7.67
C ALA A 21 13.40 4.83 8.50
N ARG A 22 13.67 4.59 9.79
CA ARG A 22 12.73 3.89 10.69
C ARG A 22 11.55 4.77 11.07
N LEU A 23 11.77 6.05 11.28
CA LEU A 23 10.72 7.02 11.64
C LEU A 23 9.78 7.33 10.47
N ARG A 24 10.22 7.14 9.22
CA ARG A 24 9.43 7.32 7.98
C ARG A 24 8.64 8.63 7.91
N ARG A 25 9.23 9.71 8.41
CA ARG A 25 8.60 11.04 8.35
C ARG A 25 9.00 11.75 7.06
N PRO A 26 8.03 12.15 6.20
CA PRO A 26 8.34 12.87 4.95
C PRO A 26 9.15 14.15 5.16
N SER A 27 9.03 14.80 6.32
CA SER A 27 9.81 15.98 6.68
C SER A 27 11.32 15.74 6.71
N ALA A 28 11.78 14.47 6.78
CA ALA A 28 13.19 14.12 6.73
C ALA A 28 13.78 14.10 5.30
N LEU A 29 12.94 14.07 4.26
CA LEU A 29 13.40 13.96 2.86
C LEU A 29 14.33 15.10 2.46
N ALA A 30 14.04 16.32 2.85
CA ALA A 30 14.86 17.48 2.51
C ALA A 30 16.27 17.40 3.12
N CYS A 31 16.39 17.08 4.42
CA CYS A 31 17.71 16.96 5.07
C CYS A 31 18.51 15.76 4.55
N LEU A 32 17.87 14.62 4.27
CA LEU A 32 18.52 13.46 3.65
C LEU A 32 19.08 13.78 2.26
N LYS A 33 18.29 14.43 1.41
CA LYS A 33 18.72 14.85 0.07
C LYS A 33 19.88 15.84 0.11
N THR A 34 19.78 16.85 0.97
CA THR A 34 20.83 17.85 1.13
C THR A 34 22.15 17.22 1.61
N ARG A 35 22.06 16.27 2.55
CA ARG A 35 23.25 15.57 3.05
C ARG A 35 23.84 14.62 2.01
N ALA A 36 23.02 13.83 1.33
CA ALA A 36 23.48 12.91 0.29
C ALA A 36 24.27 13.60 -0.83
N ALA A 37 23.89 14.83 -1.19
CA ALA A 37 24.58 15.64 -2.16
C ALA A 37 26.00 16.10 -1.74
N LYS A 38 26.25 16.18 -0.42
CA LYS A 38 27.53 16.65 0.18
C LYS A 38 28.38 15.49 0.71
N GLU A 39 27.81 14.29 0.83
CA GLU A 39 28.48 13.14 1.43
C GLU A 39 29.58 12.58 0.51
N THR A 40 30.78 12.49 1.03
CA THR A 40 31.96 11.93 0.34
C THR A 40 32.24 10.49 0.71
N ASN A 41 31.73 10.02 1.89
CA ASN A 41 31.88 8.63 2.28
C ASN A 41 30.85 7.77 1.56
N GLY A 42 31.30 6.86 0.68
CA GLY A 42 30.43 6.04 -0.17
C GLY A 42 29.45 5.16 0.64
N SER A 43 29.88 4.60 1.77
CA SER A 43 29.01 3.79 2.64
C SER A 43 27.90 4.62 3.28
N VAL A 44 28.23 5.81 3.77
CA VAL A 44 27.24 6.74 4.36
C VAL A 44 26.27 7.22 3.28
N LYS A 45 26.78 7.55 2.10
CA LYS A 45 25.96 7.96 0.96
C LYS A 45 24.94 6.88 0.59
N ALA A 46 25.35 5.62 0.50
CA ALA A 46 24.44 4.50 0.23
C ALA A 46 23.35 4.36 1.31
N GLN A 47 23.67 4.60 2.58
CA GLN A 47 22.67 4.61 3.65
C GLN A 47 21.69 5.79 3.56
N LEU A 48 22.18 6.97 3.18
CA LEU A 48 21.34 8.17 2.96
C LEU A 48 20.37 7.94 1.79
N ASP A 49 20.86 7.41 0.67
CA ASP A 49 20.05 7.12 -0.52
C ASP A 49 18.99 6.05 -0.21
N LYS A 50 19.37 5.00 0.51
CA LYS A 50 18.43 3.97 0.99
C LYS A 50 17.37 4.54 1.93
N ALA A 51 17.75 5.41 2.86
CA ALA A 51 16.83 6.07 3.77
C ALA A 51 15.84 6.97 3.03
N PHE A 52 16.36 7.77 2.09
CA PHE A 52 15.54 8.65 1.24
C PHE A 52 14.51 7.84 0.44
N GLY A 53 14.94 6.84 -0.34
CA GLY A 53 14.06 6.03 -1.18
C GLY A 53 12.99 5.30 -0.37
N ARG A 54 13.31 4.84 0.85
CA ARG A 54 12.34 4.20 1.74
C ARG A 54 11.25 5.17 2.21
N ILE A 55 11.63 6.38 2.63
CA ILE A 55 10.67 7.40 3.09
C ILE A 55 9.82 7.90 1.92
N GLU A 56 10.43 8.12 0.75
CA GLU A 56 9.73 8.55 -0.46
C GLU A 56 8.69 7.52 -0.92
N LYS A 57 9.08 6.23 -0.98
CA LYS A 57 8.16 5.12 -1.30
C LYS A 57 6.99 5.07 -0.31
N ASP A 58 7.25 5.19 0.99
CA ASP A 58 6.22 5.18 2.03
C ASP A 58 5.28 6.38 1.91
N ALA A 59 5.80 7.57 1.64
CA ALA A 59 5.01 8.78 1.44
C ALA A 59 4.08 8.66 0.22
N GLU A 60 4.58 8.12 -0.89
CA GLU A 60 3.77 7.90 -2.10
C GLU A 60 2.69 6.84 -1.86
N LEU A 61 3.01 5.73 -1.19
CA LEU A 61 2.01 4.72 -0.82
C LEU A 61 0.91 5.31 0.07
N ARG A 62 1.24 6.15 1.06
CA ARG A 62 0.26 6.83 1.92
C ARG A 62 -0.64 7.76 1.12
N LYS A 63 -0.08 8.54 0.20
CA LYS A 63 -0.83 9.40 -0.69
C LYS A 63 -1.83 8.61 -1.53
N VAL A 64 -1.39 7.50 -2.14
CA VAL A 64 -2.27 6.63 -2.92
C VAL A 64 -3.31 5.94 -2.03
N ALA A 65 -2.93 5.45 -0.84
CA ALA A 65 -3.83 4.80 0.10
C ALA A 65 -4.96 5.70 0.62
N THR A 66 -4.82 7.02 0.51
CA THR A 66 -5.86 8.00 0.86
C THR A 66 -6.55 8.63 -0.34
N SER A 67 -6.08 8.36 -1.57
CA SER A 67 -6.64 8.92 -2.79
C SER A 67 -8.09 8.50 -2.98
N SER A 68 -8.92 9.40 -3.51
CA SER A 68 -10.33 9.17 -3.79
C SER A 68 -10.73 9.79 -5.13
N ARG A 69 -11.85 9.37 -5.67
CA ARG A 69 -12.48 9.95 -6.86
C ARG A 69 -14.00 9.85 -6.73
N ALA A 70 -14.68 10.98 -6.75
CA ALA A 70 -16.13 11.00 -6.77
C ALA A 70 -16.67 10.28 -8.02
N PRO A 71 -17.80 9.54 -7.92
CA PRO A 71 -18.43 8.95 -9.09
C PRO A 71 -18.96 10.06 -10.02
N THR A 72 -18.92 9.79 -11.32
CA THR A 72 -19.46 10.65 -12.40
C THR A 72 -20.62 9.94 -13.09
N ARG A 73 -21.33 10.63 -13.99
CA ARG A 73 -22.44 10.03 -14.78
C ARG A 73 -22.03 8.76 -15.57
N GLY A 74 -20.75 8.58 -15.87
CA GLY A 74 -20.22 7.40 -16.55
C GLY A 74 -19.65 6.33 -15.61
N SER A 75 -19.70 6.55 -14.32
CA SER A 75 -19.24 5.55 -13.35
C SER A 75 -20.20 4.37 -13.29
N ARG A 76 -19.64 3.14 -13.24
CA ARG A 76 -20.43 1.92 -13.12
C ARG A 76 -20.82 1.67 -11.66
N PHE A 77 -19.90 1.95 -10.73
CA PHE A 77 -20.11 1.78 -9.29
C PHE A 77 -19.26 2.74 -8.47
N TYR A 78 -19.61 2.84 -7.19
CA TYR A 78 -18.87 3.56 -6.18
C TYR A 78 -18.31 2.55 -5.16
N VAL A 79 -17.01 2.58 -4.92
CA VAL A 79 -16.31 1.56 -4.13
C VAL A 79 -15.72 2.18 -2.88
N ALA A 80 -16.02 1.62 -1.72
CA ALA A 80 -15.28 1.82 -0.49
C ALA A 80 -14.25 0.69 -0.32
N VAL A 81 -13.11 1.01 0.27
CA VAL A 81 -12.07 0.02 0.62
C VAL A 81 -11.78 0.15 2.10
N ASP A 82 -12.10 -0.89 2.86
CA ASP A 82 -11.75 -0.99 4.28
C ASP A 82 -10.23 -0.96 4.46
N ALA A 83 -9.78 -0.59 5.65
CA ALA A 83 -8.37 -0.71 6.01
C ALA A 83 -7.93 -2.18 5.84
N THR A 84 -6.84 -2.37 5.11
CA THR A 84 -6.25 -3.71 4.95
C THR A 84 -5.83 -4.25 6.31
N LYS A 85 -6.11 -5.52 6.57
CA LYS A 85 -5.63 -6.24 7.75
C LYS A 85 -4.58 -7.26 7.34
N SER A 86 -3.58 -7.46 8.18
CA SER A 86 -2.56 -8.51 8.00
C SER A 86 -2.56 -9.43 9.21
N LYS A 87 -2.71 -10.74 8.98
CA LYS A 87 -2.54 -11.78 10.01
C LYS A 87 -1.06 -11.98 10.34
N PRO A 88 -0.14 -12.07 9.35
CA PRO A 88 1.28 -12.08 9.64
C PRO A 88 1.71 -10.83 10.42
N ALA A 89 2.40 -11.05 11.55
CA ALA A 89 2.86 -9.96 12.41
C ALA A 89 4.07 -9.20 11.82
N ARG A 90 4.86 -9.90 10.99
CA ARG A 90 6.06 -9.34 10.38
C ARG A 90 5.70 -8.27 9.35
N ARG A 91 6.37 -7.11 9.44
CA ARG A 91 6.16 -5.96 8.54
C ARG A 91 4.69 -5.53 8.38
N LYS A 92 3.87 -5.82 9.40
CA LYS A 92 2.41 -5.68 9.33
C LYS A 92 1.97 -4.34 8.73
N ALA A 93 2.43 -3.23 9.29
CA ALA A 93 2.04 -1.89 8.82
C ALA A 93 2.47 -1.60 7.36
N ASP A 94 3.64 -2.13 6.93
CA ASP A 94 4.16 -1.95 5.57
C ASP A 94 3.30 -2.73 4.58
N VAL A 95 2.98 -3.98 4.93
CA VAL A 95 2.16 -4.89 4.13
C VAL A 95 0.74 -4.35 3.99
N GLU A 96 0.13 -3.89 5.08
CA GLU A 96 -1.21 -3.30 5.08
C GLU A 96 -1.26 -2.05 4.18
N LEU A 97 -0.29 -1.15 4.32
CA LEU A 97 -0.20 0.05 3.49
C LEU A 97 0.02 -0.27 2.01
N LEU A 98 0.90 -1.23 1.70
CA LEU A 98 1.20 -1.64 0.32
C LEU A 98 -0.04 -2.19 -0.38
N VAL A 99 -0.73 -3.14 0.25
CA VAL A 99 -1.95 -3.75 -0.31
C VAL A 99 -3.06 -2.71 -0.47
N GLN A 100 -3.27 -1.86 0.56
CA GLN A 100 -4.24 -0.77 0.52
C GLN A 100 -3.99 0.17 -0.66
N ALA A 101 -2.74 0.63 -0.82
CA ALA A 101 -2.36 1.53 -1.89
C ALA A 101 -2.50 0.86 -3.27
N THR A 102 -2.14 -0.42 -3.39
CA THR A 102 -2.22 -1.16 -4.65
C THR A 102 -3.67 -1.33 -5.11
N ILE A 103 -4.57 -1.75 -4.22
CA ILE A 103 -6.01 -1.87 -4.52
C ILE A 103 -6.56 -0.53 -4.98
N ARG A 104 -6.30 0.55 -4.24
CA ARG A 104 -6.83 1.89 -4.57
C ARG A 104 -6.26 2.41 -5.89
N ARG A 105 -4.98 2.21 -6.16
CA ARG A 105 -4.34 2.58 -7.43
C ARG A 105 -5.00 1.86 -8.60
N LYS A 106 -5.20 0.55 -8.49
CA LYS A 106 -5.82 -0.27 -9.55
C LYS A 106 -7.26 0.15 -9.81
N LEU A 107 -8.05 0.44 -8.75
CA LEU A 107 -9.42 0.96 -8.89
C LEU A 107 -9.45 2.35 -9.55
N LEU A 108 -8.50 3.24 -9.20
CA LEU A 108 -8.39 4.55 -9.81
C LEU A 108 -7.94 4.51 -11.28
N ALA A 109 -7.19 3.48 -11.68
CA ALA A 109 -6.81 3.28 -13.07
C ALA A 109 -8.00 2.93 -13.98
N ASP A 110 -9.05 2.30 -13.42
CA ASP A 110 -10.33 2.12 -14.14
C ASP A 110 -11.11 3.45 -14.11
N GLY A 111 -11.19 4.11 -15.27
CA GLY A 111 -11.85 5.41 -15.40
C GLY A 111 -13.35 5.44 -15.07
N LYS A 112 -13.98 4.27 -14.90
CA LYS A 112 -15.42 4.09 -14.66
C LYS A 112 -15.78 3.74 -13.21
N VAL A 113 -14.81 3.75 -12.30
CA VAL A 113 -15.03 3.47 -10.88
C VAL A 113 -14.89 4.74 -10.07
N GLY A 114 -15.92 5.08 -9.28
CA GLY A 114 -15.81 6.04 -8.20
C GLY A 114 -15.16 5.37 -6.99
N LEU A 115 -14.25 6.05 -6.29
CA LEU A 115 -13.53 5.53 -5.13
C LEU A 115 -13.74 6.44 -3.92
N ALA A 116 -14.32 5.90 -2.87
CA ALA A 116 -14.61 6.62 -1.63
C ALA A 116 -13.34 7.05 -0.90
N PRO A 117 -13.33 8.21 -0.23
CA PRO A 117 -12.27 8.56 0.70
C PRO A 117 -12.10 7.48 1.77
N SER A 118 -10.87 7.31 2.27
CA SER A 118 -10.62 6.41 3.38
C SER A 118 -11.38 6.88 4.62
N GLY A 119 -12.10 5.95 5.28
CA GLY A 119 -12.86 6.27 6.48
C GLY A 119 -14.14 7.09 6.25
N GLN A 120 -14.62 7.17 4.99
CA GLN A 120 -15.90 7.81 4.71
C GLN A 120 -17.03 7.14 5.50
N GLU A 121 -17.85 7.94 6.16
CA GLU A 121 -18.99 7.43 6.94
C GLU A 121 -20.06 6.82 6.02
N LYS A 122 -20.77 5.80 6.54
CA LYS A 122 -21.77 5.03 5.82
C LYS A 122 -22.84 5.92 5.17
N HIS A 123 -23.39 6.87 5.92
CA HIS A 123 -24.44 7.77 5.43
C HIS A 123 -23.97 8.71 4.31
N GLN A 124 -22.70 9.16 4.38
CA GLN A 124 -22.10 9.98 3.32
C GLN A 124 -21.88 9.17 2.05
N PHE A 125 -21.39 7.94 2.19
CA PHE A 125 -21.23 7.02 1.06
C PHE A 125 -22.57 6.76 0.36
N GLU A 126 -23.61 6.45 1.13
CA GLU A 126 -24.96 6.17 0.63
C GLU A 126 -25.51 7.36 -0.17
N ARG A 127 -25.41 8.57 0.38
CA ARG A 127 -25.83 9.81 -0.31
C ARG A 127 -25.12 9.95 -1.66
N VAL A 128 -23.79 9.83 -1.68
CA VAL A 128 -23.01 9.97 -2.93
C VAL A 128 -23.39 8.91 -3.95
N ALA A 129 -23.60 7.65 -3.53
CA ALA A 129 -24.02 6.58 -4.43
C ALA A 129 -25.42 6.80 -5.00
N GLN A 130 -26.38 7.25 -4.17
CA GLN A 130 -27.75 7.58 -4.58
C GLN A 130 -27.79 8.77 -5.54
N ASP A 131 -27.11 9.88 -5.21
CA ASP A 131 -27.07 11.09 -6.05
C ASP A 131 -26.46 10.80 -7.43
N SER A 132 -25.49 9.91 -7.48
CA SER A 132 -24.83 9.48 -8.72
C SER A 132 -25.52 8.32 -9.43
N ARG A 133 -26.55 7.70 -8.80
CA ARG A 133 -27.30 6.53 -9.28
C ARG A 133 -26.38 5.35 -9.63
N VAL A 134 -25.43 5.05 -8.78
CA VAL A 134 -24.47 3.95 -8.95
C VAL A 134 -24.60 2.94 -7.82
N HIS A 135 -24.30 1.67 -8.12
CA HIS A 135 -24.21 0.64 -7.09
C HIS A 135 -22.99 0.88 -6.20
N GLY A 136 -23.19 0.69 -4.90
CA GLY A 136 -22.13 0.78 -3.90
C GLY A 136 -21.55 -0.58 -3.55
N TYR A 137 -20.22 -0.65 -3.45
CA TYR A 137 -19.50 -1.85 -3.00
C TYR A 137 -18.48 -1.51 -1.91
N LEU A 138 -18.24 -2.48 -1.04
CA LEU A 138 -17.15 -2.44 -0.06
C LEU A 138 -16.21 -3.61 -0.29
N LEU A 139 -14.94 -3.33 -0.48
CA LEU A 139 -13.86 -4.30 -0.50
C LEU A 139 -13.17 -4.34 0.86
N ARG A 140 -13.04 -5.54 1.43
CA ARG A 140 -12.36 -5.78 2.71
C ARG A 140 -11.14 -6.68 2.48
N PRO A 141 -9.94 -6.11 2.32
CA PRO A 141 -8.73 -6.88 2.10
C PRO A 141 -8.13 -7.41 3.41
N THR A 142 -7.66 -8.66 3.39
CA THR A 142 -6.95 -9.31 4.48
C THR A 142 -5.78 -10.11 3.90
N VAL A 143 -4.55 -9.81 4.32
CA VAL A 143 -3.40 -10.66 4.05
C VAL A 143 -3.44 -11.84 5.00
N GLU A 144 -3.61 -13.04 4.45
CA GLU A 144 -3.80 -14.27 5.22
C GLU A 144 -2.47 -14.85 5.64
N THR A 145 -1.57 -15.05 4.67
CA THR A 145 -0.26 -15.66 4.91
C THR A 145 0.84 -15.01 4.09
N ILE A 146 2.07 -15.06 4.62
CA ILE A 146 3.34 -14.85 3.93
C ILE A 146 4.24 -15.96 4.46
N ASP A 147 4.40 -17.01 3.67
CA ASP A 147 5.09 -18.23 4.07
C ASP A 147 6.33 -18.47 3.21
N TYR A 148 7.37 -19.04 3.83
CA TYR A 148 8.61 -19.46 3.19
C TYR A 148 8.77 -20.97 3.32
N ASP A 149 9.09 -21.60 2.19
CA ASP A 149 9.45 -23.02 2.11
C ASP A 149 10.74 -23.17 1.30
N GLY A 150 11.85 -23.31 1.97
CA GLY A 150 13.19 -23.26 1.38
C GLY A 150 13.42 -21.93 0.65
N THR A 151 13.67 -21.98 -0.65
CA THR A 151 13.87 -20.81 -1.51
C THR A 151 12.57 -20.28 -2.13
N ASN A 152 11.42 -20.78 -1.70
CA ASN A 152 10.13 -20.34 -2.20
C ASN A 152 9.45 -19.40 -1.19
N VAL A 153 8.88 -18.30 -1.67
CA VAL A 153 7.98 -17.45 -0.90
C VAL A 153 6.58 -17.56 -1.47
N SER A 154 5.58 -17.64 -0.63
CA SER A 154 4.17 -17.64 -1.03
C SER A 154 3.38 -16.63 -0.22
N VAL A 155 2.41 -15.98 -0.87
CA VAL A 155 1.48 -15.05 -0.23
C VAL A 155 0.03 -15.46 -0.55
N ALA A 156 -0.85 -15.28 0.43
CA ALA A 156 -2.28 -15.41 0.23
C ALA A 156 -2.97 -14.11 0.67
N LEU A 157 -3.75 -13.54 -0.22
CA LEU A 157 -4.59 -12.37 0.01
C LEU A 157 -6.06 -12.78 -0.11
N ARG A 158 -6.90 -12.31 0.79
CA ARG A 158 -8.35 -12.42 0.72
C ARG A 158 -8.95 -11.04 0.57
N VAL A 159 -9.85 -10.86 -0.40
CA VAL A 159 -10.64 -9.64 -0.56
C VAL A 159 -12.10 -10.03 -0.57
N THR A 160 -12.80 -9.71 0.51
CA THR A 160 -14.24 -9.96 0.64
C THR A 160 -15.02 -8.79 0.05
N LEU A 161 -16.00 -9.10 -0.79
CA LEU A 161 -16.87 -8.15 -1.47
C LEU A 161 -18.24 -8.10 -0.79
N PHE A 162 -18.68 -6.91 -0.42
CA PHE A 162 -20.03 -6.64 0.06
C PHE A 162 -20.74 -5.63 -0.82
N SER A 163 -22.05 -5.75 -0.98
CA SER A 163 -22.83 -4.58 -1.37
C SER A 163 -22.86 -3.57 -0.22
N TYR A 164 -22.77 -2.29 -0.53
CA TYR A 164 -22.66 -1.24 0.48
C TYR A 164 -23.65 -0.12 0.17
N PRO A 165 -24.45 0.33 1.12
CA PRO A 165 -24.28 0.20 2.57
C PRO A 165 -24.99 -1.02 3.23
N SER A 166 -25.66 -1.91 2.48
CA SER A 166 -26.45 -3.03 3.05
C SER A 166 -25.61 -4.09 3.76
N MET A 167 -24.30 -4.18 3.45
CA MET A 167 -23.37 -5.18 3.98
C MET A 167 -23.71 -6.64 3.63
N ALA A 168 -24.49 -6.85 2.55
CA ALA A 168 -24.74 -8.19 2.05
C ALA A 168 -23.49 -8.73 1.34
N LEU A 169 -23.07 -9.93 1.74
CA LEU A 169 -21.92 -10.61 1.11
C LEU A 169 -22.23 -10.92 -0.38
N GLN A 170 -21.35 -10.49 -1.27
CA GLN A 170 -21.45 -10.70 -2.71
C GLN A 170 -20.46 -11.74 -3.22
N GLY A 171 -19.33 -11.91 -2.54
CA GLY A 171 -18.31 -12.87 -2.93
C GLY A 171 -16.98 -12.66 -2.23
N GLU A 172 -16.01 -13.46 -2.64
CA GLU A 172 -14.66 -13.43 -2.12
C GLU A 172 -13.65 -13.72 -3.23
N PHE A 173 -12.55 -12.99 -3.24
CA PHE A 173 -11.41 -13.22 -4.14
C PHE A 173 -10.20 -13.58 -3.29
N SER A 174 -9.64 -14.78 -3.49
CA SER A 174 -8.55 -15.30 -2.65
C SER A 174 -7.33 -15.71 -3.49
N PRO A 175 -6.64 -14.75 -4.15
CA PRO A 175 -5.43 -15.05 -4.90
C PRO A 175 -4.33 -15.57 -3.96
N LYS A 176 -3.70 -16.68 -4.39
CA LYS A 176 -2.50 -17.24 -3.80
C LYS A 176 -1.40 -17.26 -4.85
N LEU A 177 -0.26 -16.68 -4.55
CA LEU A 177 0.88 -16.53 -5.46
C LEU A 177 2.16 -17.02 -4.78
N SER A 178 3.08 -17.55 -5.58
CA SER A 178 4.39 -17.99 -5.11
C SER A 178 5.50 -17.57 -6.08
N MET A 179 6.71 -17.43 -5.57
CA MET A 179 7.94 -17.15 -6.31
C MET A 179 9.05 -18.06 -5.79
N SER A 180 9.84 -18.61 -6.71
CA SER A 180 10.99 -19.47 -6.40
C SER A 180 12.30 -18.68 -6.53
N GLY A 181 13.37 -19.18 -5.93
CA GLY A 181 14.71 -18.60 -6.03
C GLY A 181 14.90 -17.37 -5.16
N THR A 182 14.09 -17.20 -4.13
CA THR A 182 14.21 -16.11 -3.16
C THR A 182 15.17 -16.49 -2.04
N SER A 183 15.76 -15.49 -1.39
CA SER A 183 16.47 -15.66 -0.13
C SER A 183 15.48 -15.79 1.04
N ASP A 184 15.93 -16.36 2.15
CA ASP A 184 15.18 -16.29 3.40
C ASP A 184 14.86 -14.82 3.73
N ARG A 185 13.58 -14.53 3.92
CA ARG A 185 13.09 -13.21 4.29
C ARG A 185 13.39 -12.12 3.25
N ASP A 186 12.98 -12.36 2.01
CA ASP A 186 13.07 -11.40 0.91
C ASP A 186 11.86 -10.44 0.87
N PRO A 187 11.98 -9.22 1.44
CA PRO A 187 10.88 -8.26 1.46
C PRO A 187 10.47 -7.75 0.08
N GLU A 188 11.36 -7.77 -0.91
CA GLU A 188 11.06 -7.29 -2.26
C GLU A 188 10.22 -8.31 -3.02
N ALA A 189 10.53 -9.60 -2.86
CA ALA A 189 9.71 -10.69 -3.39
C ALA A 189 8.32 -10.70 -2.72
N GLU A 190 8.24 -10.53 -1.37
CA GLU A 190 6.97 -10.39 -0.65
C GLU A 190 6.13 -9.22 -1.21
N ASP A 191 6.74 -8.03 -1.35
CA ASP A 191 6.07 -6.83 -1.86
C ASP A 191 5.54 -7.06 -3.28
N THR A 192 6.34 -7.68 -4.15
CA THR A 192 5.97 -7.98 -5.53
C THR A 192 4.77 -8.92 -5.60
N LEU A 193 4.81 -10.02 -4.84
CA LEU A 193 3.70 -10.98 -4.80
C LEU A 193 2.42 -10.38 -4.23
N LEU A 194 2.52 -9.56 -3.17
CA LEU A 194 1.38 -8.88 -2.57
C LEU A 194 0.74 -7.87 -3.54
N GLN A 195 1.55 -7.14 -4.30
CA GLN A 195 1.06 -6.24 -5.34
C GLN A 195 0.30 -7.01 -6.43
N MET A 196 0.91 -8.07 -6.96
CA MET A 196 0.27 -8.91 -7.97
C MET A 196 -1.03 -9.56 -7.46
N ALA A 197 -1.06 -10.02 -6.20
CA ALA A 197 -2.25 -10.58 -5.59
C ALA A 197 -3.37 -9.53 -5.45
N ALA A 198 -3.02 -8.32 -5.01
CA ALA A 198 -3.96 -7.21 -4.88
C ALA A 198 -4.53 -6.77 -6.24
N GLU A 199 -3.68 -6.69 -7.27
CA GLU A 199 -4.10 -6.36 -8.63
C GLU A 199 -5.05 -7.41 -9.21
N ARG A 200 -4.72 -8.71 -9.06
CA ARG A 200 -5.59 -9.82 -9.50
C ARG A 200 -6.95 -9.80 -8.80
N ALA A 201 -6.99 -9.51 -7.50
CA ALA A 201 -8.26 -9.42 -6.78
C ALA A 201 -9.15 -8.29 -7.33
N VAL A 202 -8.57 -7.12 -7.63
CA VAL A 202 -9.30 -5.99 -8.25
C VAL A 202 -9.74 -6.33 -9.68
N GLU A 203 -8.91 -6.98 -10.48
CA GLU A 203 -9.28 -7.42 -11.83
C GLU A 203 -10.51 -8.35 -11.79
N LYS A 204 -10.49 -9.34 -10.90
CA LYS A 204 -11.63 -10.25 -10.71
C LYS A 204 -12.88 -9.52 -10.23
N PHE A 205 -12.76 -8.55 -9.31
CA PHE A 205 -13.86 -7.69 -8.92
C PHE A 205 -14.45 -6.95 -10.13
N LEU A 206 -13.61 -6.30 -10.93
CA LEU A 206 -14.04 -5.54 -12.11
C LEU A 206 -14.68 -6.42 -13.19
N GLU A 207 -14.26 -7.68 -13.34
CA GLU A 207 -14.84 -8.67 -14.25
C GLU A 207 -16.21 -9.16 -13.74
N THR A 208 -16.34 -9.47 -12.45
CA THR A 208 -17.54 -10.05 -11.86
C THR A 208 -18.70 -9.06 -11.76
N THR A 209 -18.39 -7.76 -11.67
CA THR A 209 -19.38 -6.68 -11.55
C THR A 209 -19.71 -5.98 -12.89
N ARG A 210 -19.40 -6.64 -14.02
CA ARG A 210 -19.73 -6.14 -15.37
C ARG A 210 -21.22 -6.21 -15.68
#